data_64201fcfb5b618690de7f2dfcc659741
#
_entry.id   64201fcfb5b618690de7f2dfcc659741
#
_cell.length_a   1.000
_cell.length_b   1.000
_cell.length_c   1.000
_cell.angle_alpha   90.00
_cell.angle_beta   90.00
_cell.angle_gamma   90.00
#
_symmetry.space_group_name_H-M   'P 1'
#
loop_
_entity.id
_entity.type
_entity.pdbx_description
1 polymer ?
#
loop_
_entity_poly.entity_id
_entity_poly.type
_entity_poly.pdbx_seq_one_letter_code
_entity_poly.pdbx_strand_id
1 'polypeptide(L)'
;QADVIHLHWINQGMLSLNDIRKILTSGKPVVWTMHDMWPCTGICHYARECNNYQQECHDCPYIYKGGGRKDLSYRTFRKKQKLYSYAPIHFVTCSHWLKEQAQTSALFEGKSVTNIPNAINTNLFKPMNKKEARAKFMLPEGKKLVLFGSLKITDKRKGVDYLIGACKLLAEK
;
A
#
# COMPACT_ATOMS: atom_id res chain seq x y z
N GLN A 1 5.45 1.35 -29.55
CA GLN A 1 6.59 1.87 -28.77
C GLN A 1 6.05 2.77 -27.68
N ALA A 2 6.38 2.49 -26.39
CA ALA A 2 5.87 3.27 -25.27
C ALA A 2 6.71 4.53 -25.05
N ASP A 3 6.08 5.65 -24.70
CA ASP A 3 6.74 6.94 -24.39
C ASP A 3 7.02 7.07 -22.89
N VAL A 4 6.19 6.47 -22.03
CA VAL A 4 6.30 6.46 -20.58
C VAL A 4 6.14 5.02 -20.08
N ILE A 5 6.88 4.65 -19.05
CA ILE A 5 6.72 3.36 -18.37
C ILE A 5 6.01 3.61 -17.05
N HIS A 6 4.84 2.99 -16.88
CA HIS A 6 4.05 3.08 -15.66
C HIS A 6 4.11 1.76 -14.89
N LEU A 7 4.74 1.79 -13.71
CA LEU A 7 4.83 0.65 -12.81
C LEU A 7 3.70 0.72 -11.78
N HIS A 8 3.08 -0.42 -11.52
CA HIS A 8 2.15 -0.63 -10.43
C HIS A 8 2.75 -1.63 -9.45
N TRP A 9 1.97 -2.57 -8.98
CA TRP A 9 2.40 -3.61 -8.06
C TRP A 9 3.18 -4.71 -8.79
N ILE A 10 4.51 -4.59 -8.83
CA ILE A 10 5.43 -5.43 -9.62
C ILE A 10 6.12 -6.52 -8.80
N ASN A 11 5.65 -6.76 -7.58
CA ASN A 11 6.24 -7.66 -6.61
C ASN A 11 5.84 -9.14 -6.85
N GLN A 12 6.22 -10.02 -5.94
CA GLN A 12 5.89 -11.45 -5.94
C GLN A 12 6.30 -12.20 -7.22
N GLY A 13 7.52 -11.92 -7.69
CA GLY A 13 8.11 -12.68 -8.80
C GLY A 13 7.86 -12.09 -10.18
N MET A 14 7.11 -10.98 -10.31
CA MET A 14 6.91 -10.33 -11.60
C MET A 14 8.19 -9.67 -12.11
N LEU A 15 8.82 -8.80 -11.30
CA LEU A 15 10.07 -8.13 -11.63
C LEU A 15 11.08 -8.24 -10.48
N SER A 16 12.33 -8.53 -10.83
CA SER A 16 13.45 -8.41 -9.91
C SER A 16 13.94 -6.96 -9.82
N LEU A 17 14.73 -6.63 -8.78
CA LEU A 17 15.40 -5.32 -8.70
C LEU A 17 16.33 -5.07 -9.90
N ASN A 18 16.87 -6.12 -10.51
CA ASN A 18 17.69 -5.99 -11.71
C ASN A 18 16.86 -5.64 -12.95
N ASP A 19 15.63 -6.16 -13.07
CA ASP A 19 14.73 -5.79 -14.15
C ASP A 19 14.24 -4.35 -13.99
N ILE A 20 13.95 -3.91 -12.76
CA ILE A 20 13.65 -2.50 -12.47
C ILE A 20 14.83 -1.61 -12.87
N ARG A 21 16.06 -2.02 -12.59
CA ARG A 21 17.25 -1.29 -13.05
C ARG A 21 17.27 -1.12 -14.58
N LYS A 22 17.01 -2.19 -15.34
CA LYS A 22 16.95 -2.13 -16.81
C LYS A 22 15.89 -1.14 -17.29
N ILE A 23 14.73 -1.13 -16.62
CA ILE A 23 13.65 -0.16 -16.91
C ILE A 23 14.14 1.27 -16.65
N LEU A 24 14.75 1.54 -15.49
CA LEU A 24 15.25 2.88 -15.14
C LEU A 24 16.37 3.38 -16.05
N THR A 25 17.18 2.46 -16.59
CA THR A 25 18.27 2.79 -17.52
C THR A 25 17.85 2.77 -18.99
N SER A 26 16.56 2.57 -19.30
CA SER A 26 16.04 2.54 -20.67
C SER A 26 15.96 3.92 -21.34
N GLY A 27 16.21 5.01 -20.61
CA GLY A 27 16.05 6.39 -21.08
C GLY A 27 14.62 6.88 -21.15
N LYS A 28 13.64 6.07 -20.73
CA LYS A 28 12.21 6.47 -20.71
C LYS A 28 11.79 7.03 -19.33
N PRO A 29 10.89 8.02 -19.30
CA PRO A 29 10.28 8.46 -18.06
C PRO A 29 9.57 7.31 -17.34
N VAL A 30 9.75 7.21 -16.02
CA VAL A 30 9.13 6.17 -15.20
C VAL A 30 8.22 6.79 -14.14
N VAL A 31 6.97 6.37 -14.15
CA VAL A 31 5.99 6.65 -13.09
C VAL A 31 5.74 5.37 -12.31
N TRP A 32 5.75 5.42 -10.98
CA TRP A 32 5.50 4.24 -10.15
C TRP A 32 4.37 4.51 -9.16
N THR A 33 3.20 3.92 -9.43
CA THR A 33 2.06 3.97 -8.51
C THR A 33 2.22 2.93 -7.42
N MET A 34 2.31 3.39 -6.19
CA MET A 34 2.44 2.60 -4.98
C MET A 34 1.05 2.21 -4.46
N HIS A 35 0.84 0.92 -4.26
CA HIS A 35 -0.36 0.37 -3.60
C HIS A 35 -0.06 -0.13 -2.18
N ASP A 36 1.21 -0.14 -1.80
CA ASP A 36 1.73 -0.51 -0.48
C ASP A 36 3.08 0.17 -0.22
N MET A 37 3.68 -0.12 0.93
CA MET A 37 4.93 0.49 1.35
C MET A 37 6.19 -0.17 0.77
N TRP A 38 6.09 -1.22 -0.04
CA TRP A 38 7.28 -1.94 -0.51
C TRP A 38 8.29 -1.04 -1.25
N PRO A 39 7.88 -0.09 -2.12
CA PRO A 39 8.85 0.79 -2.78
C PRO A 39 9.65 1.66 -1.81
N CYS A 40 9.07 2.08 -0.70
CA CYS A 40 9.71 2.97 0.28
C CYS A 40 10.27 2.27 1.51
N THR A 41 10.30 0.92 1.56
CA THR A 41 10.87 0.13 2.66
C THR A 41 11.95 -0.83 2.14
N GLY A 42 12.63 -1.56 3.03
CA GLY A 42 13.52 -2.67 2.63
C GLY A 42 12.72 -3.79 1.96
N ILE A 43 11.83 -4.43 2.71
CA ILE A 43 11.07 -5.60 2.26
C ILE A 43 9.58 -5.56 2.58
N CYS A 44 9.13 -4.63 3.42
CA CYS A 44 7.76 -4.64 3.94
C CYS A 44 6.76 -4.07 2.93
N HIS A 45 5.62 -4.73 2.76
CA HIS A 45 4.43 -4.16 2.11
C HIS A 45 3.63 -3.26 3.06
N TYR A 46 3.81 -3.46 4.36
CA TYR A 46 3.26 -2.64 5.44
C TYR A 46 4.21 -2.71 6.64
N ALA A 47 4.76 -1.58 7.05
CA ALA A 47 5.80 -1.52 8.07
C ALA A 47 5.27 -1.69 9.50
N ARG A 48 3.95 -1.61 9.72
CA ARG A 48 3.33 -1.65 11.05
C ARG A 48 3.94 -0.56 11.96
N GLU A 49 4.48 -0.95 13.11
CA GLU A 49 5.09 -0.05 14.09
C GLU A 49 6.59 0.20 13.85
N CYS A 50 7.19 -0.47 12.84
CA CYS A 50 8.60 -0.32 12.53
C CYS A 50 8.87 0.95 11.73
N ASN A 51 9.77 1.79 12.22
CA ASN A 51 10.16 3.06 11.59
C ASN A 51 11.58 3.04 10.99
N ASN A 52 12.25 1.88 10.95
CA ASN A 52 13.62 1.79 10.43
C ASN A 52 13.76 2.32 8.99
N TYR A 53 12.74 2.19 8.16
CA TYR A 53 12.75 2.68 6.77
C TYR A 53 12.93 4.20 6.66
N GLN A 54 12.69 4.94 7.73
CA GLN A 54 12.91 6.39 7.77
C GLN A 54 14.41 6.76 7.77
N GLN A 55 15.28 5.83 8.13
CA GLN A 55 16.73 5.98 8.12
C GLN A 55 17.38 4.85 7.30
N GLU A 56 17.42 3.65 7.83
CA GLU A 56 17.96 2.46 7.17
C GLU A 56 17.32 1.19 7.73
N CYS A 57 16.78 0.34 6.86
CA CYS A 57 16.25 -0.95 7.30
C CYS A 57 17.38 -1.90 7.71
N HIS A 58 17.29 -2.44 8.92
CA HIS A 58 18.15 -3.49 9.47
C HIS A 58 17.49 -4.08 10.72
N ASP A 59 18.04 -5.15 11.29
CA ASP A 59 17.53 -5.79 12.51
C ASP A 59 16.01 -5.99 12.47
N CYS A 60 15.52 -6.49 11.32
CA CYS A 60 14.09 -6.49 10.99
C CYS A 60 13.30 -7.42 11.91
N PRO A 61 12.30 -6.91 12.67
CA PRO A 61 11.52 -7.73 13.59
C PRO A 61 10.57 -8.71 12.88
N TYR A 62 10.37 -8.55 11.57
CA TYR A 62 9.44 -9.36 10.78
C TYR A 62 10.12 -10.47 9.97
N ILE A 63 11.44 -10.60 10.05
CA ILE A 63 12.17 -11.75 9.49
C ILE A 63 12.06 -12.93 10.45
N TYR A 64 11.74 -14.12 9.92
CA TYR A 64 11.67 -15.33 10.71
C TYR A 64 12.97 -15.57 11.50
N LYS A 65 12.85 -15.88 12.79
CA LYS A 65 13.95 -15.97 13.78
C LYS A 65 14.70 -14.67 14.06
N GLY A 66 14.10 -13.51 13.68
CA GLY A 66 14.71 -12.19 13.86
C GLY A 66 15.67 -11.81 12.74
N GLY A 67 15.83 -10.51 12.58
CA GLY A 67 16.81 -9.94 11.66
C GLY A 67 18.16 -9.74 12.30
N GLY A 68 19.10 -9.15 11.56
CA GLY A 68 20.41 -8.71 12.04
C GLY A 68 20.87 -7.49 11.23
N ARG A 69 21.98 -6.90 11.64
CA ARG A 69 22.48 -5.64 11.05
C ARG A 69 22.62 -5.66 9.52
N LYS A 70 22.90 -6.84 8.92
CA LYS A 70 23.03 -7.01 7.46
C LYS A 70 22.04 -8.03 6.89
N ASP A 71 20.85 -8.06 7.45
CA ASP A 71 19.77 -8.97 7.05
C ASP A 71 19.22 -8.67 5.63
N LEU A 72 18.17 -9.40 5.24
CA LEU A 72 17.53 -9.20 3.93
C LEU A 72 16.96 -7.79 3.78
N SER A 73 16.39 -7.22 4.86
CA SER A 73 15.80 -5.89 4.82
C SER A 73 16.87 -4.82 4.54
N TYR A 74 18.02 -4.92 5.20
CA TYR A 74 19.18 -4.05 4.96
C TYR A 74 19.68 -4.17 3.53
N ARG A 75 19.97 -5.40 3.08
CA ARG A 75 20.52 -5.62 1.73
C ARG A 75 19.59 -5.13 0.64
N THR A 76 18.29 -5.33 0.80
CA THR A 76 17.29 -4.87 -0.18
C THR A 76 17.14 -3.36 -0.14
N PHE A 77 17.13 -2.75 1.05
CA PHE A 77 17.09 -1.30 1.23
C PHE A 77 18.27 -0.61 0.51
N ARG A 78 19.50 -1.07 0.74
CA ARG A 78 20.70 -0.55 0.08
C ARG A 78 20.68 -0.73 -1.44
N LYS A 79 20.17 -1.87 -1.92
CA LYS A 79 19.98 -2.10 -3.36
C LYS A 79 18.98 -1.11 -3.96
N LYS A 80 17.83 -0.85 -3.27
CA LYS A 80 16.85 0.14 -3.72
C LYS A 80 17.41 1.56 -3.69
N GLN A 81 18.15 1.93 -2.66
CA GLN A 81 18.79 3.23 -2.56
C GLN A 81 19.69 3.50 -3.79
N LYS A 82 20.55 2.53 -4.13
CA LYS A 82 21.37 2.60 -5.35
C LYS A 82 20.49 2.57 -6.61
N LEU A 83 19.43 1.76 -6.63
CA LEU A 83 18.55 1.65 -7.78
C LEU A 83 17.87 2.97 -8.12
N TYR A 84 17.36 3.67 -7.11
CA TYR A 84 16.62 4.94 -7.29
C TYR A 84 17.53 6.14 -7.63
N SER A 85 18.84 5.96 -7.61
CA SER A 85 19.80 6.98 -8.08
C SER A 85 20.06 6.93 -9.59
N TYR A 86 19.66 5.86 -10.30
CA TYR A 86 19.95 5.72 -11.73
C TYR A 86 19.14 6.64 -12.63
N ALA A 87 17.91 6.96 -12.25
CA ALA A 87 17.06 7.84 -13.02
C ALA A 87 16.00 8.50 -12.12
N PRO A 88 15.46 9.64 -12.52
CA PRO A 88 14.31 10.22 -11.85
C PRO A 88 13.09 9.30 -11.98
N ILE A 89 12.47 8.98 -10.85
CA ILE A 89 11.22 8.24 -10.78
C ILE A 89 10.18 9.18 -10.18
N HIS A 90 9.01 9.29 -10.82
CA HIS A 90 7.88 9.96 -10.24
C HIS A 90 7.02 8.94 -9.48
N PHE A 91 7.01 9.03 -8.16
CA PHE A 91 6.19 8.14 -7.33
C PHE A 91 4.79 8.72 -7.16
N VAL A 92 3.79 7.86 -7.33
CA VAL A 92 2.38 8.15 -7.09
C VAL A 92 1.88 7.28 -5.96
N THR A 93 1.10 7.83 -5.04
CA THR A 93 0.46 7.09 -3.95
C THR A 93 -1.05 7.14 -4.07
N CYS A 94 -1.74 6.06 -3.74
CA CYS A 94 -3.19 5.95 -3.84
C CYS A 94 -3.93 6.54 -2.61
N SER A 95 -3.21 7.05 -1.60
CA SER A 95 -3.79 7.70 -0.42
C SER A 95 -2.83 8.73 0.18
N HIS A 96 -3.38 9.72 0.89
CA HIS A 96 -2.58 10.70 1.64
C HIS A 96 -1.70 10.02 2.69
N TRP A 97 -2.25 9.06 3.43
CA TRP A 97 -1.48 8.28 4.40
C TRP A 97 -0.23 7.64 3.79
N LEU A 98 -0.36 6.99 2.64
CA LEU A 98 0.79 6.35 1.97
C LEU A 98 1.79 7.39 1.47
N LYS A 99 1.34 8.58 1.04
CA LYS A 99 2.22 9.69 0.68
C LYS A 99 3.05 10.14 1.88
N GLU A 100 2.42 10.37 3.02
CA GLU A 100 3.10 10.76 4.27
C GLU A 100 4.14 9.71 4.66
N GLN A 101 3.78 8.42 4.67
CA GLN A 101 4.72 7.34 4.95
C GLN A 101 5.88 7.29 3.95
N ALA A 102 5.61 7.48 2.67
CA ALA A 102 6.65 7.48 1.64
C ALA A 102 7.62 8.66 1.81
N GLN A 103 7.11 9.85 2.13
CA GLN A 103 7.92 11.06 2.31
C GLN A 103 8.85 11.00 3.53
N THR A 104 8.53 10.18 4.55
CA THR A 104 9.43 9.97 5.68
C THR A 104 10.55 8.96 5.38
N SER A 105 10.46 8.21 4.29
CA SER A 105 11.45 7.19 3.95
C SER A 105 12.75 7.79 3.41
N ALA A 106 13.90 7.35 3.95
CA ALA A 106 15.20 7.74 3.44
C ALA A 106 15.46 7.27 1.98
N LEU A 107 14.73 6.28 1.48
CA LEU A 107 14.78 5.91 0.06
C LEU A 107 14.18 6.97 -0.86
N PHE A 108 13.32 7.84 -0.31
CA PHE A 108 12.55 8.83 -1.08
C PHE A 108 13.05 10.25 -0.86
N GLU A 109 14.14 10.42 -0.14
CA GLU A 109 14.78 11.72 0.01
C GLU A 109 15.05 12.35 -1.36
N GLY A 110 14.57 13.59 -1.56
CA GLY A 110 14.67 14.31 -2.83
C GLY A 110 13.83 13.74 -3.99
N LYS A 111 12.94 12.75 -3.75
CA LYS A 111 12.08 12.17 -4.78
C LYS A 111 10.73 12.89 -4.86
N SER A 112 10.18 12.97 -6.07
CA SER A 112 8.82 13.48 -6.30
C SER A 112 7.79 12.41 -5.88
N VAL A 113 6.86 12.79 -5.00
CA VAL A 113 5.76 11.93 -4.54
C VAL A 113 4.45 12.68 -4.65
N THR A 114 3.56 12.24 -5.52
CA THR A 114 2.23 12.82 -5.72
C THR A 114 1.15 11.87 -5.21
N ASN A 115 0.11 12.40 -4.56
CA ASN A 115 -1.06 11.59 -4.24
C ASN A 115 -2.11 11.69 -5.36
N ILE A 116 -2.48 10.55 -5.92
CA ILE A 116 -3.56 10.39 -6.89
C ILE A 116 -4.40 9.20 -6.42
N PRO A 117 -5.60 9.42 -5.86
CA PRO A 117 -6.48 8.34 -5.41
C PRO A 117 -6.83 7.36 -6.53
N ASN A 118 -7.11 6.11 -6.16
CA ASN A 118 -7.59 5.12 -7.12
C ASN A 118 -8.88 5.60 -7.79
N ALA A 119 -8.94 5.50 -9.10
CA ALA A 119 -10.12 5.87 -9.87
C ALA A 119 -11.29 4.93 -9.58
N ILE A 120 -12.49 5.49 -9.49
CA ILE A 120 -13.75 4.77 -9.36
C ILE A 120 -14.75 5.29 -10.38
N ASN A 121 -15.53 4.40 -10.99
CA ASN A 121 -16.58 4.80 -11.91
C ASN A 121 -17.78 5.38 -11.13
N THR A 122 -17.85 6.70 -11.04
CA THR A 122 -18.90 7.42 -10.30
C THR A 122 -20.27 7.38 -10.97
N ASN A 123 -20.37 6.97 -12.23
CA ASN A 123 -21.65 6.70 -12.88
C ASN A 123 -22.29 5.41 -12.37
N LEU A 124 -21.46 4.43 -12.04
CA LEU A 124 -21.88 3.13 -11.47
C LEU A 124 -21.99 3.19 -9.94
N PHE A 125 -20.95 3.69 -9.27
CA PHE A 125 -20.85 3.77 -7.81
C PHE A 125 -21.31 5.16 -7.33
N LYS A 126 -22.61 5.32 -7.21
CA LYS A 126 -23.23 6.59 -6.77
C LYS A 126 -24.30 6.33 -5.72
N PRO A 127 -24.60 7.31 -4.87
CA PRO A 127 -25.72 7.23 -3.94
C PRO A 127 -27.02 6.94 -4.68
N MET A 128 -27.84 6.07 -4.10
CA MET A 128 -29.18 5.75 -4.60
C MET A 128 -30.22 5.88 -3.48
N ASN A 129 -31.49 5.86 -3.84
CA ASN A 129 -32.56 5.91 -2.85
C ASN A 129 -32.46 4.73 -1.87
N LYS A 130 -32.49 5.02 -0.58
CA LYS A 130 -32.30 4.02 0.48
C LYS A 130 -33.37 2.93 0.47
N LYS A 131 -34.65 3.26 0.19
CA LYS A 131 -35.74 2.29 0.13
C LYS A 131 -35.58 1.37 -1.07
N GLU A 132 -35.27 1.93 -2.24
CA GLU A 132 -34.99 1.16 -3.46
C GLU A 132 -33.79 0.23 -3.28
N ALA A 133 -32.67 0.72 -2.68
CA ALA A 133 -31.51 -0.09 -2.39
C ALA A 133 -31.85 -1.26 -1.45
N ARG A 134 -32.61 -1.00 -0.38
CA ARG A 134 -33.04 -2.04 0.56
C ARG A 134 -33.93 -3.09 -0.11
N ALA A 135 -34.91 -2.66 -0.90
CA ALA A 135 -35.75 -3.57 -1.66
C ALA A 135 -34.94 -4.43 -2.65
N LYS A 136 -34.03 -3.80 -3.40
CA LYS A 136 -33.17 -4.49 -4.38
C LYS A 136 -32.30 -5.59 -3.75
N PHE A 137 -31.79 -5.36 -2.54
CA PHE A 137 -30.92 -6.30 -1.84
C PHE A 137 -31.65 -7.10 -0.75
N MET A 138 -32.97 -7.06 -0.71
CA MET A 138 -33.80 -7.76 0.28
C MET A 138 -33.37 -7.49 1.73
N LEU A 139 -33.01 -6.23 2.02
CA LEU A 139 -32.52 -5.82 3.32
C LEU A 139 -33.67 -5.32 4.19
N PRO A 140 -33.66 -5.58 5.51
CA PRO A 140 -34.76 -5.21 6.40
C PRO A 140 -34.94 -3.68 6.46
N GLU A 141 -36.21 -3.23 6.37
CA GLU A 141 -36.57 -1.86 6.66
C GLU A 141 -36.54 -1.59 8.18
N GLY A 142 -36.31 -0.33 8.55
CA GLY A 142 -36.33 0.09 9.95
C GLY A 142 -35.10 -0.30 10.80
N LYS A 143 -34.23 -1.20 10.33
CA LYS A 143 -32.98 -1.57 11.06
C LYS A 143 -31.80 -0.74 10.62
N LYS A 144 -30.89 -0.48 11.57
CA LYS A 144 -29.54 0.03 11.24
C LYS A 144 -28.71 -1.13 10.67
N LEU A 145 -28.08 -0.91 9.53
CA LEU A 145 -27.24 -1.92 8.87
C LEU A 145 -25.78 -1.47 8.93
N VAL A 146 -24.93 -2.38 9.34
CA VAL A 146 -23.47 -2.20 9.32
C VAL A 146 -22.90 -3.23 8.35
N LEU A 147 -22.23 -2.76 7.32
CA LEU A 147 -21.54 -3.61 6.35
C LEU A 147 -20.07 -3.69 6.70
N PHE A 148 -19.54 -4.90 6.77
CA PHE A 148 -18.11 -5.16 6.82
C PHE A 148 -17.71 -6.04 5.63
N GLY A 149 -16.61 -5.68 4.97
CA GLY A 149 -16.10 -6.46 3.84
C GLY A 149 -14.57 -6.55 3.87
N SER A 150 -14.04 -7.74 3.65
CA SER A 150 -12.61 -7.98 3.51
C SER A 150 -12.36 -9.24 2.70
N LEU A 151 -11.32 -9.24 1.86
CA LEU A 151 -10.90 -10.43 1.13
C LEU A 151 -10.52 -11.59 2.09
N LYS A 152 -9.89 -11.25 3.22
CA LYS A 152 -9.50 -12.20 4.26
C LYS A 152 -9.91 -11.67 5.63
N ILE A 153 -11.00 -12.20 6.16
CA ILE A 153 -11.59 -11.73 7.42
C ILE A 153 -10.66 -11.95 8.63
N THR A 154 -9.79 -12.95 8.57
CA THR A 154 -8.80 -13.25 9.62
C THR A 154 -7.59 -12.32 9.60
N ASP A 155 -7.48 -11.42 8.64
CA ASP A 155 -6.43 -10.40 8.63
C ASP A 155 -6.73 -9.34 9.71
N LYS A 156 -5.98 -9.35 10.80
CA LYS A 156 -6.13 -8.42 11.93
C LYS A 156 -6.11 -6.95 11.52
N ARG A 157 -5.40 -6.60 10.43
CA ARG A 157 -5.37 -5.23 9.89
C ARG A 157 -6.74 -4.75 9.38
N LYS A 158 -7.67 -5.68 9.12
CA LYS A 158 -9.03 -5.36 8.65
C LYS A 158 -9.99 -5.04 9.79
N GLY A 159 -9.61 -5.32 11.03
CA GLY A 159 -10.33 -4.84 12.22
C GLY A 159 -11.68 -5.51 12.48
N VAL A 160 -11.91 -6.73 12.01
CA VAL A 160 -13.18 -7.45 12.29
C VAL A 160 -13.42 -7.63 13.79
N ASP A 161 -12.36 -7.81 14.58
CA ASP A 161 -12.45 -7.97 16.03
C ASP A 161 -13.02 -6.72 16.71
N TYR A 162 -12.63 -5.51 16.24
CA TYR A 162 -13.20 -4.25 16.71
C TYR A 162 -14.67 -4.12 16.37
N LEU A 163 -15.08 -4.52 15.17
CA LEU A 163 -16.50 -4.51 14.79
C LEU A 163 -17.32 -5.45 15.67
N ILE A 164 -16.83 -6.69 15.89
CA ILE A 164 -17.51 -7.65 16.76
C ILE A 164 -17.63 -7.11 18.19
N GLY A 165 -16.56 -6.52 18.74
CA GLY A 165 -16.57 -5.86 20.04
C GLY A 165 -17.60 -4.74 20.13
N ALA A 166 -17.63 -3.85 19.13
CA ALA A 166 -18.61 -2.77 19.05
C ALA A 166 -20.06 -3.29 18.98
N CYS A 167 -20.33 -4.34 18.19
CA CYS A 167 -21.66 -4.94 18.08
C CYS A 167 -22.12 -5.56 19.42
N LYS A 168 -21.22 -6.20 20.19
CA LYS A 168 -21.55 -6.72 21.53
C LYS A 168 -21.96 -5.60 22.48
N LEU A 169 -21.17 -4.52 22.55
CA LEU A 169 -21.50 -3.35 23.39
C LEU A 169 -22.81 -2.67 23.00
N LEU A 170 -23.20 -2.71 21.73
CA LEU A 170 -24.48 -2.16 21.26
C LEU A 170 -25.66 -3.09 21.58
N ALA A 171 -25.45 -4.40 21.70
CA ALA A 171 -26.48 -5.35 22.03
C ALA A 171 -26.82 -5.39 23.54
N GLU A 172 -25.92 -4.90 24.38
CA GLU A 172 -26.09 -4.79 25.83
C GLU A 172 -26.85 -3.52 26.28
N LYS A 173 -27.16 -2.61 25.33
CA LYS A 173 -27.93 -1.37 25.53
C LYS A 173 -29.37 -1.51 25.03
#